data_156a483074030dee61a7a9f54b36538a
#
_entry.id   156a483074030dee61a7a9f54b36538a
#
_cell.length_a   1.000
_cell.length_b   1.000
_cell.length_c   1.000
_cell.angle_alpha   90.00
_cell.angle_beta   90.00
_cell.angle_gamma   90.00
#
_symmetry.space_group_name_H-M   'P 1'
#
loop_
_entity.id
_entity.type
_entity.pdbx_description
1 polymer ?
#
loop_
_entity_poly.entity_id
_entity_poly.type
_entity_poly.pdbx_seq_one_letter_code
_entity_poly.pdbx_strand_id
1 'polypeptide(L)' 'MKPLNAELAARAWEFAQSLDLDEYRRLQSEVRSAWPATTKLEGLDFDRAFLAFIAERWVDKAA' A
#
# COMPACT_ATOMS: atom_id res chain seq x y z
N MET A 1 -3.40 10.66 7.48
CA MET A 1 -2.77 9.34 7.34
C MET A 1 -1.65 9.20 8.36
N LYS A 2 -1.52 8.04 8.97
CA LYS A 2 -0.45 7.80 9.92
C LYS A 2 0.91 7.72 9.20
N PRO A 3 1.98 8.23 9.83
CA PRO A 3 3.31 8.06 9.25
C PRO A 3 3.67 6.56 9.18
N LEU A 4 4.30 6.18 8.08
CA LEU A 4 4.73 4.81 7.85
C LEU A 4 6.04 4.57 8.59
N ASN A 5 6.02 3.77 9.65
CA ASN A 5 7.24 3.37 10.34
C ASN A 5 7.78 2.04 9.78
N ALA A 6 8.99 1.67 10.18
CA ALA A 6 9.65 0.48 9.64
C ALA A 6 8.87 -0.80 9.91
N GLU A 7 8.25 -0.93 11.08
CA GLU A 7 7.47 -2.11 11.43
C GLU A 7 6.21 -2.23 10.58
N LEU A 8 5.46 -1.15 10.43
CA LEU A 8 4.27 -1.14 9.58
C LEU A 8 4.63 -1.36 8.11
N ALA A 9 5.75 -0.78 7.67
CA ALA A 9 6.22 -0.99 6.30
C ALA A 9 6.54 -2.46 6.05
N ALA A 10 7.20 -3.13 6.99
CA ALA A 10 7.52 -4.55 6.86
C ALA A 10 6.26 -5.41 6.79
N ARG A 11 5.29 -5.15 7.64
CA ARG A 11 4.01 -5.87 7.63
C ARG A 11 3.23 -5.64 6.35
N ALA A 12 3.19 -4.41 5.88
CA ALA A 12 2.52 -4.08 4.63
C ALA A 12 3.19 -4.77 3.45
N TRP A 13 4.51 -4.82 3.44
CA TRP A 13 5.28 -5.51 2.41
C TRP A 13 4.98 -7.01 2.40
N GLU A 14 4.98 -7.64 3.57
CA GLU A 14 4.62 -9.05 3.69
C GLU A 14 3.21 -9.32 3.17
N PHE A 15 2.26 -8.46 3.53
CA PHE A 15 0.90 -8.56 3.05
C PHE A 15 0.85 -8.46 1.52
N ALA A 16 1.54 -7.48 0.95
CA ALA A 16 1.57 -7.29 -0.50
C ALA A 16 2.17 -8.49 -1.22
N GLN A 17 3.22 -9.08 -0.66
CA GLN A 17 3.87 -10.26 -1.24
C GLN A 17 3.01 -11.51 -1.18
N SER A 18 2.05 -11.57 -0.27
CA SER A 18 1.14 -12.71 -0.16
C SER A 18 0.03 -12.70 -1.22
N LEU A 19 -0.16 -11.58 -1.90
CA LEU A 19 -1.18 -11.43 -2.93
C LEU A 19 -0.72 -12.07 -4.24
N ASP A 20 -1.66 -12.63 -5.00
CA ASP A 20 -1.35 -13.03 -6.36
C ASP A 20 -1.28 -11.78 -7.25
N LEU A 21 -0.85 -11.97 -8.50
CA LEU A 21 -0.63 -10.86 -9.41
C LEU A 21 -1.92 -10.08 -9.70
N ASP A 22 -3.04 -10.77 -9.86
CA ASP A 22 -4.32 -10.12 -10.16
C ASP A 22 -4.81 -9.30 -8.96
N GLU A 23 -4.69 -9.84 -7.76
CA GLU A 23 -5.04 -9.14 -6.54
C GLU A 23 -4.13 -7.92 -6.34
N TYR A 24 -2.84 -8.08 -6.59
CA TYR A 24 -1.88 -7.00 -6.46
C TYR A 24 -2.23 -5.84 -7.40
N ARG A 25 -2.50 -6.14 -8.66
CA ARG A 25 -2.88 -5.14 -9.66
C ARG A 25 -4.19 -4.44 -9.30
N ARG A 26 -5.16 -5.21 -8.80
CA ARG A 26 -6.44 -4.66 -8.38
C ARG A 26 -6.25 -3.69 -7.23
N LEU A 27 -5.39 -4.06 -6.28
CA LEU A 27 -5.10 -3.23 -5.13
C LEU A 27 -4.37 -1.94 -5.54
N GLN A 28 -3.45 -2.02 -6.49
CA GLN A 28 -2.79 -0.83 -7.05
C GLN A 28 -3.82 0.12 -7.67
N SER A 29 -4.78 -0.40 -8.42
CA SER A 29 -5.86 0.41 -9.00
C SER A 29 -6.72 1.05 -7.93
N GLU A 30 -7.01 0.31 -6.87
CA GLU A 30 -7.79 0.82 -5.75
C GLU A 30 -7.08 1.98 -5.05
N VAL A 31 -5.77 1.86 -4.85
CA VAL A 31 -4.97 2.93 -4.27
C VAL A 31 -5.04 4.19 -5.12
N ARG A 32 -4.88 4.05 -6.42
CA ARG A 32 -4.93 5.20 -7.33
C ARG A 32 -6.30 5.86 -7.36
N SER A 33 -7.37 5.06 -7.27
CA SER A 33 -8.75 5.56 -7.21
C SER A 33 -9.05 6.27 -5.91
N ALA A 34 -8.67 5.65 -4.79
CA ALA A 34 -8.95 6.19 -3.47
C ALA A 34 -8.07 7.40 -3.13
N TRP A 35 -6.90 7.46 -3.74
CA TRP A 35 -5.91 8.49 -3.48
C TRP A 35 -5.37 9.04 -4.80
N PRO A 36 -6.11 9.97 -5.43
CA PRO A 36 -5.76 10.44 -6.79
C PRO A 36 -4.37 11.02 -6.93
N ALA A 37 -3.79 11.56 -5.87
CA ALA A 37 -2.44 12.10 -5.92
C ALA A 37 -1.40 11.02 -6.31
N THR A 38 -1.68 9.74 -6.04
CA THR A 38 -0.77 8.66 -6.39
C THR A 38 -0.67 8.40 -7.89
N THR A 39 -1.61 8.90 -8.69
CA THR A 39 -1.55 8.73 -10.16
C THR A 39 -0.35 9.41 -10.78
N LYS A 40 0.23 10.39 -10.08
CA LYS A 40 1.41 11.12 -10.53
C LYS A 40 2.71 10.52 -10.02
N LEU A 41 2.62 9.53 -9.14
CA LEU A 41 3.79 8.90 -8.54
C LEU A 41 4.24 7.70 -9.37
N GLU A 42 5.54 7.49 -9.40
CA GLU A 42 6.16 6.36 -10.11
C GLU A 42 7.27 5.76 -9.26
N GLY A 43 7.60 4.50 -9.55
CA GLY A 43 8.71 3.81 -8.91
C GLY A 43 8.59 3.75 -7.40
N LEU A 44 9.65 4.10 -6.70
CA LEU A 44 9.70 4.02 -5.24
C LEU A 44 8.70 4.96 -4.55
N ASP A 45 8.40 6.09 -5.15
CA ASP A 45 7.43 7.02 -4.57
C ASP A 45 6.03 6.40 -4.52
N PHE A 46 5.64 5.73 -5.61
CA PHE A 46 4.39 4.99 -5.62
C PHE A 46 4.42 3.82 -4.64
N ASP A 47 5.52 3.08 -4.58
CA ASP A 47 5.64 1.94 -3.68
C ASP A 47 5.47 2.35 -2.22
N ARG A 48 6.06 3.47 -1.83
CA ARG A 48 5.89 4.01 -0.47
C ARG A 48 4.45 4.39 -0.18
N ALA A 49 3.79 5.05 -1.12
CA ALA A 49 2.39 5.43 -0.98
C ALA A 49 1.50 4.19 -0.89
N PHE A 50 1.78 3.19 -1.71
CA PHE A 50 1.06 1.93 -1.73
C PHE A 50 1.19 1.19 -0.39
N LEU A 51 2.40 1.10 0.14
CA LEU A 51 2.63 0.47 1.44
C LEU A 51 1.93 1.22 2.56
N ALA A 52 1.95 2.54 2.54
CA ALA A 52 1.26 3.35 3.53
C ALA A 52 -0.26 3.13 3.49
N PHE A 53 -0.82 3.03 2.29
CA PHE A 53 -2.24 2.76 2.10
C PHE A 53 -2.63 1.39 2.65
N ILE A 54 -1.86 0.37 2.31
CA ILE A 54 -2.09 -0.99 2.82
C ILE A 54 -1.96 -1.03 4.33
N ALA A 55 -0.92 -0.42 4.88
CA ALA A 55 -0.69 -0.40 6.31
C ALA A 55 -1.88 0.17 7.07
N GLU A 56 -2.41 1.27 6.58
CA GLU A 56 -3.56 1.92 7.20
C GLU A 56 -4.83 1.09 7.11
N ARG A 57 -5.08 0.49 5.94
CA ARG A 57 -6.36 -0.17 5.65
C ARG A 57 -6.45 -1.59 6.17
N TRP A 58 -5.36 -2.33 6.06
CA TRP A 58 -5.40 -3.78 6.34
C TRP A 58 -4.52 -4.21 7.49
N VAL A 59 -3.35 -3.59 7.66
CA VAL A 59 -2.40 -4.00 8.68
C VAL A 59 -2.71 -3.35 10.02
N ASP A 60 -2.88 -2.04 10.04
CA ASP A 60 -3.12 -1.30 11.27
C ASP A 60 -4.47 -1.65 11.89
N LYS A 61 -5.48 -1.91 11.07
CA LYS A 61 -6.80 -2.31 11.55
C LYS A 61 -6.83 -3.72 12.12
N ALA A 62 -5.95 -4.59 11.66
CA ALA A 62 -5.87 -5.96 12.14
C ALA A 62 -5.15 -6.06 13.50
N ALA A 63 -4.42 -5.03 13.84
CA ALA A 63 -3.76 -4.95 15.13
C ALA A 63 -4.67 -4.34 16.19
#